data_117fbeb3b868e83f8dea4562c13f141c
#
_entry.id   117fbeb3b868e83f8dea4562c13f141c
#
_cell.length_a   1.000
_cell.length_b   1.000
_cell.length_c   1.000
_cell.angle_alpha   90.00
_cell.angle_beta   90.00
_cell.angle_gamma   90.00
#
_symmetry.space_group_name_H-M   'P 1'
#
loop_
_entity.id
_entity.type
_entity.pdbx_description
1 polymer ?
#
loop_
_entity_poly.entity_id
_entity_poly.type
_entity_poly.pdbx_seq_one_letter_code
_entity_poly.pdbx_strand_id
1 'polypeptide(L)'
;MKVAVLGAGVIGVSTAYHLARAGAEVVLIERREGPALETSFANAGQVSPGYSTPWAAPGIPLKALKWLFQRHAPLAIRPDGTLAQWIWLARMLGQCTADDYATNKRRMMRLAEYSRDVLRELRVEADLAYEHRSLGTLQLFRSPKQLEAAGRDVEVLRSFGVPFELLARDQLAQAEPALAQVAHKLSGGLRLPNDETGDCHLFTRQLADRAASLGVKMRFGSEVSALETEGGRLLAVRLGAERIAADACVVALGSRSPSLLAPLGIPVPVYPVKGYSLTIPVRDESRAPVSTVLDETYKVAVTRFDKRIRVGGMAELAGHDLTLRPRRRKTLEKVVQDLFPGAGDLGAAQFWTGLRPMTPDSTPIVGATPVKGLFLNTGHGTLGWTMAAGSGRLIADLVLGRAPDIDAEGLGLDRYGRAAPVRLQARPAT
;
A
#
# COMPACT_ATOMS: atom_id res chain seq x y z
N MET A 1 -1.62 19.72 21.84
CA MET A 1 -2.78 19.23 21.04
C MET A 1 -2.87 17.73 21.22
N LYS A 2 -4.07 17.23 21.54
CA LYS A 2 -4.34 15.80 21.69
C LYS A 2 -4.81 15.24 20.35
N VAL A 3 -4.12 14.22 19.86
CA VAL A 3 -4.43 13.60 18.55
C VAL A 3 -4.71 12.12 18.73
N ALA A 4 -5.86 11.67 18.22
CA ALA A 4 -6.15 10.25 18.09
C ALA A 4 -5.74 9.75 16.70
N VAL A 5 -4.96 8.68 16.62
CA VAL A 5 -4.63 8.00 15.35
C VAL A 5 -5.30 6.64 15.35
N LEU A 6 -6.11 6.36 14.34
CA LEU A 6 -6.91 5.13 14.25
C LEU A 6 -6.28 4.16 13.27
N GLY A 7 -5.87 3.00 13.79
CA GLY A 7 -5.18 1.93 13.06
C GLY A 7 -3.67 1.95 13.27
N ALA A 8 -3.10 0.80 13.66
CA ALA A 8 -1.67 0.60 13.87
C ALA A 8 -1.00 -0.18 12.72
N GLY A 9 -1.48 -0.04 11.48
CA GLY A 9 -0.72 -0.40 10.29
C GLY A 9 0.45 0.55 10.07
N VAL A 10 1.29 0.29 9.07
CA VAL A 10 2.47 1.12 8.76
C VAL A 10 2.13 2.60 8.58
N ILE A 11 0.96 2.93 8.04
CA ILE A 11 0.49 4.31 7.84
C ILE A 11 0.20 4.98 9.17
N GLY A 12 -0.58 4.32 10.04
CA GLY A 12 -0.97 4.88 11.34
C GLY A 12 0.21 5.02 12.30
N VAL A 13 1.10 4.03 12.34
CA VAL A 13 2.32 4.09 13.18
C VAL A 13 3.26 5.20 12.70
N SER A 14 3.50 5.33 11.38
CA SER A 14 4.29 6.45 10.83
C SER A 14 3.66 7.81 11.16
N THR A 15 2.34 7.91 11.06
CA THR A 15 1.60 9.12 11.46
C THR A 15 1.79 9.46 12.94
N ALA A 16 1.59 8.46 13.82
CA ALA A 16 1.70 8.64 15.27
C ALA A 16 3.12 9.05 15.69
N TYR A 17 4.13 8.44 15.08
CA TYR A 17 5.54 8.78 15.31
C TYR A 17 5.83 10.24 14.97
N HIS A 18 5.48 10.67 13.75
CA HIS A 18 5.75 12.06 13.33
C HIS A 18 4.97 13.09 14.13
N LEU A 19 3.72 12.80 14.51
CA LEU A 19 2.95 13.68 15.41
C LEU A 19 3.59 13.80 16.79
N ALA A 20 3.98 12.69 17.40
CA ALA A 20 4.61 12.69 18.73
C ALA A 20 5.97 13.39 18.70
N ARG A 21 6.79 13.12 17.68
CA ARG A 21 8.07 13.81 17.46
C ARG A 21 7.89 15.33 17.30
N ALA A 22 6.77 15.74 16.73
CA ALA A 22 6.40 17.16 16.58
C ALA A 22 5.79 17.78 17.85
N GLY A 23 5.70 17.04 18.99
CA GLY A 23 5.22 17.49 20.29
C GLY A 23 3.72 17.35 20.54
N ALA A 24 2.99 16.57 19.73
CA ALA A 24 1.60 16.27 20.00
C ALA A 24 1.45 15.18 21.07
N GLU A 25 0.39 15.26 21.90
CA GLU A 25 -0.04 14.14 22.75
C GLU A 25 -0.85 13.16 21.92
N VAL A 26 -0.28 11.97 21.64
CA VAL A 26 -0.87 11.02 20.69
C VAL A 26 -1.40 9.78 21.42
N VAL A 27 -2.61 9.36 21.04
CA VAL A 27 -3.15 8.03 21.33
C VAL A 27 -3.33 7.26 20.03
N LEU A 28 -2.68 6.09 19.91
CA LEU A 28 -2.82 5.18 18.76
C LEU A 28 -3.76 4.04 19.15
N ILE A 29 -4.84 3.88 18.39
CA ILE A 29 -5.91 2.92 18.69
C ILE A 29 -5.96 1.85 17.61
N GLU A 30 -5.87 0.58 18.01
CA GLU A 30 -5.86 -0.57 17.11
C GLU A 30 -6.71 -1.71 17.67
N ARG A 31 -7.53 -2.31 16.83
CA ARG A 31 -8.39 -3.43 17.22
C ARG A 31 -7.66 -4.75 17.43
N ARG A 32 -6.49 -4.92 16.81
CA ARG A 32 -5.62 -6.09 16.98
C ARG A 32 -4.77 -5.93 18.24
N GLU A 33 -4.19 -7.02 18.68
CA GLU A 33 -3.36 -7.09 19.89
C GLU A 33 -1.97 -6.46 19.72
N GLY A 34 -1.65 -5.95 18.53
CA GLY A 34 -0.37 -5.34 18.23
C GLY A 34 -0.34 -4.63 16.88
N PRO A 35 0.76 -3.92 16.57
CA PRO A 35 0.89 -3.19 15.31
C PRO A 35 1.16 -4.13 14.13
N ALA A 36 0.77 -3.70 12.94
CA ALA A 36 1.03 -4.34 11.65
C ALA A 36 0.48 -5.78 11.48
N LEU A 37 -0.59 -6.14 12.16
CA LEU A 37 -1.16 -7.51 12.10
C LEU A 37 -2.18 -7.72 10.96
N GLU A 38 -2.42 -6.70 10.11
CA GLU A 38 -3.27 -6.83 8.93
C GLU A 38 -2.46 -6.61 7.63
N THR A 39 -2.84 -5.68 6.75
CA THR A 39 -2.22 -5.50 5.43
C THR A 39 -0.71 -5.26 5.47
N SER A 40 -0.18 -4.70 6.54
CA SER A 40 1.26 -4.47 6.77
C SER A 40 2.04 -5.71 7.22
N PHE A 41 1.35 -6.84 7.52
CA PHE A 41 1.98 -8.05 8.08
C PHE A 41 2.87 -8.79 7.08
N ALA A 42 2.37 -9.02 5.87
CA ALA A 42 3.06 -9.85 4.91
C ALA A 42 2.96 -9.32 3.48
N ASN A 43 3.23 -8.01 3.30
CA ASN A 43 3.36 -7.41 1.98
C ASN A 43 4.65 -7.87 1.26
N ALA A 44 4.81 -7.48 0.00
CA ALA A 44 5.92 -7.93 -0.83
C ALA A 44 7.28 -7.29 -0.49
N GLY A 45 7.34 -6.32 0.42
CA GLY A 45 8.59 -5.71 0.92
C GLY A 45 9.20 -4.63 0.03
N GLN A 46 8.61 -4.28 -1.10
CA GLN A 46 9.13 -3.26 -2.01
C GLN A 46 8.93 -1.83 -1.46
N VAL A 47 9.99 -1.03 -1.54
CA VAL A 47 9.98 0.43 -1.48
C VAL A 47 10.45 0.93 -2.84
N SER A 48 9.49 1.16 -3.74
CA SER A 48 9.77 1.38 -5.16
C SER A 48 9.01 2.59 -5.68
N PRO A 49 9.56 3.80 -5.49
CA PRO A 49 8.97 5.02 -6.03
C PRO A 49 8.81 4.98 -7.55
N GLY A 50 9.82 4.48 -8.26
CA GLY A 50 9.80 4.38 -9.72
C GLY A 50 8.70 3.46 -10.27
N TYR A 51 8.21 2.51 -9.45
CA TYR A 51 7.09 1.63 -9.78
C TYR A 51 5.72 2.20 -9.35
N SER A 52 5.66 3.46 -8.89
CA SER A 52 4.43 4.08 -8.41
C SER A 52 3.52 4.48 -9.57
N THR A 53 2.75 3.51 -10.06
CA THR A 53 1.84 3.68 -11.20
C THR A 53 0.40 3.38 -10.83
N PRO A 54 -0.57 4.18 -11.33
CA PRO A 54 -2.00 3.89 -11.15
C PRO A 54 -2.39 2.55 -11.79
N TRP A 55 -3.31 1.84 -11.14
CA TRP A 55 -3.93 0.65 -11.74
C TRP A 55 -4.88 1.02 -12.88
N ALA A 56 -5.60 2.15 -12.73
CA ALA A 56 -6.43 2.72 -13.76
C ALA A 56 -5.54 3.31 -14.86
N ALA A 57 -5.36 2.58 -15.97
CA ALA A 57 -4.53 2.98 -17.09
C ALA A 57 -5.21 2.66 -18.42
N PRO A 58 -4.90 3.39 -19.51
CA PRO A 58 -5.39 3.07 -20.84
C PRO A 58 -5.13 1.61 -21.22
N GLY A 59 -6.18 0.92 -21.71
CA GLY A 59 -6.12 -0.49 -22.10
C GLY A 59 -6.26 -1.51 -20.97
N ILE A 60 -6.27 -1.10 -19.71
CA ILE A 60 -6.51 -2.01 -18.57
C ILE A 60 -7.88 -2.71 -18.65
N PRO A 61 -8.99 -2.06 -19.04
CA PRO A 61 -10.29 -2.74 -19.15
C PRO A 61 -10.24 -3.96 -20.10
N LEU A 62 -9.59 -3.82 -21.26
CA LEU A 62 -9.42 -4.93 -22.22
C LEU A 62 -8.49 -6.02 -21.70
N LYS A 63 -7.43 -5.66 -20.98
CA LYS A 63 -6.52 -6.62 -20.34
C LYS A 63 -7.23 -7.38 -19.23
N ALA A 64 -8.01 -6.68 -18.39
CA ALA A 64 -8.77 -7.29 -17.31
C ALA A 64 -9.75 -8.34 -17.82
N LEU A 65 -10.48 -8.03 -18.92
CA LEU A 65 -11.38 -8.99 -19.55
C LEU A 65 -10.64 -10.27 -19.99
N LYS A 66 -9.46 -10.14 -20.62
CA LYS A 66 -8.63 -11.30 -20.99
C LYS A 66 -8.16 -12.11 -19.80
N TRP A 67 -7.80 -11.47 -18.68
CA TRP A 67 -7.35 -12.14 -17.47
C TRP A 67 -8.44 -12.99 -16.82
N LEU A 68 -9.70 -12.62 -16.90
CA LEU A 68 -10.80 -13.40 -16.30
C LEU A 68 -10.86 -14.85 -16.80
N PHE A 69 -10.36 -15.11 -18.01
CA PHE A 69 -10.35 -16.44 -18.64
C PHE A 69 -9.02 -17.21 -18.45
N GLN A 70 -8.02 -16.63 -17.77
CA GLN A 70 -6.71 -17.26 -17.61
C GLN A 70 -6.61 -18.06 -16.32
N ARG A 71 -5.93 -19.22 -16.36
CA ARG A 71 -5.75 -20.08 -15.17
C ARG A 71 -4.95 -19.42 -14.05
N HIS A 72 -3.91 -18.66 -14.39
CA HIS A 72 -3.00 -17.97 -13.46
C HIS A 72 -3.13 -16.44 -13.55
N ALA A 73 -4.36 -15.97 -13.74
CA ALA A 73 -4.64 -14.54 -13.92
C ALA A 73 -4.15 -13.71 -12.72
N PRO A 74 -3.50 -12.57 -12.96
CA PRO A 74 -3.12 -11.64 -11.89
C PRO A 74 -4.32 -11.00 -11.20
N LEU A 75 -5.48 -10.91 -11.89
CA LEU A 75 -6.72 -10.34 -11.39
C LEU A 75 -7.85 -11.38 -11.38
N ALA A 76 -8.68 -11.36 -10.34
CA ALA A 76 -9.98 -12.00 -10.31
C ALA A 76 -11.04 -11.05 -9.74
N ILE A 77 -12.25 -11.15 -10.25
CA ILE A 77 -13.41 -10.42 -9.75
C ILE A 77 -14.41 -11.46 -9.25
N ARG A 78 -14.81 -11.32 -7.99
CA ARG A 78 -15.87 -12.10 -7.36
C ARG A 78 -16.91 -11.13 -6.82
N PRO A 79 -18.13 -11.18 -7.29
CA PRO A 79 -19.21 -10.38 -6.73
C PRO A 79 -19.30 -10.59 -5.20
N ASP A 80 -19.23 -9.49 -4.45
CA ASP A 80 -19.37 -9.50 -2.99
C ASP A 80 -20.81 -9.17 -2.53
N GLY A 81 -21.70 -8.98 -3.50
CA GLY A 81 -23.12 -8.66 -3.26
C GLY A 81 -23.37 -7.20 -2.90
N THR A 82 -22.35 -6.34 -2.91
CA THR A 82 -22.50 -4.94 -2.51
C THR A 82 -22.52 -3.99 -3.72
N LEU A 83 -23.32 -2.93 -3.63
CA LEU A 83 -23.30 -1.84 -4.62
C LEU A 83 -21.96 -1.09 -4.59
N ALA A 84 -21.26 -1.08 -3.46
CA ALA A 84 -19.98 -0.41 -3.30
C ALA A 84 -18.90 -0.98 -4.26
N GLN A 85 -18.90 -2.29 -4.51
CA GLN A 85 -17.99 -2.91 -5.46
C GLN A 85 -18.20 -2.37 -6.88
N TRP A 86 -19.44 -2.30 -7.33
CA TRP A 86 -19.77 -1.85 -8.67
C TRP A 86 -19.53 -0.36 -8.87
N ILE A 87 -19.86 0.46 -7.86
CA ILE A 87 -19.56 1.90 -7.88
C ILE A 87 -18.05 2.13 -7.96
N TRP A 88 -17.27 1.39 -7.15
CA TRP A 88 -15.81 1.50 -7.18
C TRP A 88 -15.23 1.09 -8.54
N LEU A 89 -15.71 -0.03 -9.10
CA LEU A 89 -15.30 -0.48 -10.45
C LEU A 89 -15.64 0.56 -11.53
N ALA A 90 -16.85 1.11 -11.51
CA ALA A 90 -17.26 2.13 -12.46
C ALA A 90 -16.37 3.39 -12.35
N ARG A 91 -16.07 3.84 -11.13
CA ARG A 91 -15.16 4.98 -10.91
C ARG A 91 -13.73 4.67 -11.39
N MET A 92 -13.23 3.46 -11.12
CA MET A 92 -11.90 3.03 -11.60
C MET A 92 -11.86 3.00 -13.13
N LEU A 93 -12.89 2.49 -13.79
CA LEU A 93 -12.98 2.49 -15.25
C LEU A 93 -13.00 3.91 -15.82
N GLY A 94 -13.69 4.84 -15.16
CA GLY A 94 -13.68 6.26 -15.54
C GLY A 94 -12.31 6.91 -15.46
N GLN A 95 -11.40 6.40 -14.64
CA GLN A 95 -10.01 6.89 -14.53
C GLN A 95 -9.04 6.27 -15.55
N CYS A 96 -9.49 5.40 -16.44
CA CYS A 96 -8.63 4.74 -17.42
C CYS A 96 -8.33 5.59 -18.69
N THR A 97 -8.28 6.90 -18.55
CA THR A 97 -7.86 7.84 -19.60
C THR A 97 -6.36 8.15 -19.51
N ALA A 98 -5.77 8.68 -20.59
CA ALA A 98 -4.36 9.05 -20.59
C ALA A 98 -4.06 10.24 -19.63
N ASP A 99 -4.96 11.22 -19.60
CA ASP A 99 -4.81 12.42 -18.78
C ASP A 99 -4.96 12.11 -17.28
N ASP A 100 -5.96 11.31 -16.90
CA ASP A 100 -6.14 10.87 -15.52
C ASP A 100 -4.96 10.01 -15.07
N TYR A 101 -4.48 9.09 -15.93
CA TYR A 101 -3.30 8.29 -15.65
C TYR A 101 -2.07 9.18 -15.39
N ALA A 102 -1.79 10.14 -16.26
CA ALA A 102 -0.64 11.03 -16.12
C ALA A 102 -0.75 11.88 -14.84
N THR A 103 -1.95 12.40 -14.54
CA THR A 103 -2.20 13.22 -13.35
C THR A 103 -2.02 12.39 -12.07
N ASN A 104 -2.63 11.22 -11.99
CA ASN A 104 -2.57 10.36 -10.82
C ASN A 104 -1.15 9.79 -10.63
N LYS A 105 -0.44 9.46 -11.72
CA LYS A 105 0.97 9.05 -11.65
C LYS A 105 1.85 10.15 -11.05
N ARG A 106 1.69 11.41 -11.47
CA ARG A 106 2.45 12.54 -10.88
C ARG A 106 2.20 12.68 -9.38
N ARG A 107 0.93 12.58 -8.93
CA ARG A 107 0.57 12.64 -7.51
C ARG A 107 1.23 11.51 -6.72
N MET A 108 1.15 10.29 -7.23
CA MET A 108 1.73 9.11 -6.59
C MET A 108 3.27 9.18 -6.54
N MET A 109 3.92 9.55 -7.64
CA MET A 109 5.38 9.68 -7.72
C MET A 109 5.90 10.73 -6.75
N ARG A 110 5.27 11.92 -6.69
CA ARG A 110 5.64 13.00 -5.77
C ARG A 110 5.65 12.53 -4.31
N LEU A 111 4.59 11.84 -3.89
CA LEU A 111 4.51 11.30 -2.53
C LEU A 111 5.49 10.14 -2.31
N ALA A 112 5.68 9.27 -3.29
CA ALA A 112 6.52 8.09 -3.16
C ALA A 112 8.01 8.45 -3.09
N GLU A 113 8.49 9.39 -3.92
CA GLU A 113 9.86 9.89 -3.89
C GLU A 113 10.16 10.57 -2.55
N TYR A 114 9.27 11.48 -2.12
CA TYR A 114 9.37 12.10 -0.80
C TYR A 114 9.39 11.06 0.31
N SER A 115 8.52 10.06 0.24
CA SER A 115 8.43 9.01 1.26
C SER A 115 9.70 8.16 1.34
N ARG A 116 10.37 7.89 0.21
CA ARG A 116 11.66 7.20 0.20
C ARG A 116 12.71 7.99 1.00
N ASP A 117 12.78 9.30 0.76
CA ASP A 117 13.77 10.13 1.43
C ASP A 117 13.47 10.25 2.93
N VAL A 118 12.21 10.45 3.31
CA VAL A 118 11.76 10.39 4.71
C VAL A 118 12.05 9.03 5.35
N LEU A 119 11.87 7.92 4.62
CA LEU A 119 12.17 6.58 5.13
C LEU A 119 13.67 6.39 5.42
N ARG A 120 14.54 6.92 4.56
CA ARG A 120 15.99 6.90 4.74
C ARG A 120 16.42 7.68 5.99
N GLU A 121 15.90 8.89 6.13
CA GLU A 121 16.11 9.71 7.33
C GLU A 121 15.64 8.96 8.59
N LEU A 122 14.41 8.46 8.56
CA LEU A 122 13.78 7.78 9.68
C LEU A 122 14.52 6.51 10.09
N ARG A 123 15.05 5.75 9.13
CA ARG A 123 15.86 4.55 9.38
C ARG A 123 17.09 4.87 10.23
N VAL A 124 17.82 5.93 9.88
CA VAL A 124 19.01 6.37 10.59
C VAL A 124 18.64 6.98 11.95
N GLU A 125 17.67 7.89 11.97
CA GLU A 125 17.29 8.66 13.15
C GLU A 125 16.68 7.80 14.26
N ALA A 126 15.83 6.85 13.90
CA ALA A 126 15.17 5.97 14.84
C ALA A 126 15.90 4.62 15.02
N ASP A 127 17.06 4.43 14.40
CA ASP A 127 17.87 3.20 14.45
C ASP A 127 17.01 1.97 14.17
N LEU A 128 16.45 1.87 12.95
CA LEU A 128 15.51 0.83 12.55
C LEU A 128 16.19 -0.26 11.73
N ALA A 129 16.12 -1.50 12.22
CA ALA A 129 16.66 -2.69 11.56
C ALA A 129 15.51 -3.60 11.07
N TYR A 130 15.12 -3.49 9.80
CA TYR A 130 13.97 -4.20 9.22
C TYR A 130 14.34 -5.03 7.98
N GLU A 131 15.53 -5.65 8.00
CA GLU A 131 16.07 -6.49 6.93
C GLU A 131 16.10 -5.75 5.57
N HIS A 132 16.42 -4.44 5.61
CA HIS A 132 16.42 -3.61 4.42
C HIS A 132 17.61 -3.90 3.51
N ARG A 133 17.40 -3.70 2.20
CA ARG A 133 18.44 -3.77 1.17
C ARG A 133 18.24 -2.65 0.17
N SER A 134 19.33 -1.98 -0.19
CA SER A 134 19.37 -0.92 -1.21
C SER A 134 20.06 -1.43 -2.48
N LEU A 135 19.51 -2.53 -3.05
CA LEU A 135 20.05 -3.22 -4.23
C LEU A 135 19.20 -3.02 -5.48
N GLY A 136 18.21 -2.15 -5.39
CA GLY A 136 17.26 -1.89 -6.46
C GLY A 136 16.13 -2.93 -6.53
N THR A 137 15.25 -2.74 -7.51
CA THR A 137 14.24 -3.72 -7.91
C THR A 137 14.38 -4.04 -9.39
N LEU A 138 14.02 -5.27 -9.79
CA LEU A 138 14.13 -5.75 -11.16
C LEU A 138 12.79 -6.27 -11.66
N GLN A 139 12.21 -5.60 -12.66
CA GLN A 139 11.03 -6.09 -13.38
C GLN A 139 11.47 -7.02 -14.50
N LEU A 140 10.88 -8.20 -14.60
CA LEU A 140 11.19 -9.21 -15.60
C LEU A 140 10.10 -9.32 -16.65
N PHE A 141 10.53 -9.37 -17.90
CA PHE A 141 9.68 -9.55 -19.07
C PHE A 141 9.93 -10.92 -19.71
N ARG A 142 8.87 -11.70 -19.85
CA ARG A 142 8.95 -13.06 -20.42
C ARG A 142 8.82 -13.10 -21.95
N SER A 143 8.39 -12.00 -22.57
CA SER A 143 8.26 -11.92 -24.01
C SER A 143 8.81 -10.61 -24.57
N PRO A 144 9.29 -10.60 -25.85
CA PRO A 144 9.75 -9.37 -26.51
C PRO A 144 8.67 -8.27 -26.52
N LYS A 145 7.40 -8.63 -26.67
CA LYS A 145 6.29 -7.67 -26.63
C LYS A 145 6.13 -6.97 -25.29
N GLN A 146 6.42 -7.67 -24.17
CA GLN A 146 6.39 -7.04 -22.85
C GLN A 146 7.57 -6.08 -22.67
N LEU A 147 8.76 -6.45 -23.13
CA LEU A 147 9.95 -5.61 -23.10
C LEU A 147 9.75 -4.33 -23.92
N GLU A 148 9.21 -4.46 -25.13
CA GLU A 148 8.86 -3.30 -25.98
C GLU A 148 7.82 -2.39 -25.33
N ALA A 149 6.79 -2.99 -24.71
CA ALA A 149 5.77 -2.22 -24.00
C ALA A 149 6.30 -1.44 -22.79
N ALA A 150 7.40 -1.87 -22.18
CA ALA A 150 8.10 -1.17 -21.09
C ALA A 150 8.71 0.18 -21.56
N GLY A 151 8.90 0.39 -22.85
CA GLY A 151 9.38 1.66 -23.41
C GLY A 151 8.55 2.86 -22.97
N ARG A 152 7.23 2.70 -22.81
CA ARG A 152 6.35 3.78 -22.31
C ARG A 152 6.59 4.09 -20.83
N ASP A 153 6.87 3.08 -20.02
CA ASP A 153 7.18 3.27 -18.61
C ASP A 153 8.55 3.96 -18.47
N VAL A 154 9.50 3.61 -19.30
CA VAL A 154 10.83 4.25 -19.40
C VAL A 154 10.73 5.74 -19.74
N GLU A 155 9.88 6.13 -20.68
CA GLU A 155 9.62 7.53 -21.03
C GLU A 155 9.17 8.34 -19.82
N VAL A 156 8.25 7.75 -19.03
CA VAL A 156 7.77 8.38 -17.80
C VAL A 156 8.87 8.47 -16.75
N LEU A 157 9.63 7.39 -16.51
CA LEU A 157 10.76 7.42 -15.57
C LEU A 157 11.76 8.52 -15.94
N ARG A 158 12.09 8.64 -17.24
CA ARG A 158 12.97 9.70 -17.77
C ARG A 158 12.40 11.10 -17.50
N SER A 159 11.11 11.30 -17.71
CA SER A 159 10.46 12.61 -17.50
C SER A 159 10.45 13.04 -16.02
N PHE A 160 10.53 12.07 -15.08
CA PHE A 160 10.63 12.32 -13.65
C PHE A 160 12.07 12.26 -13.12
N GLY A 161 13.09 12.08 -13.98
CA GLY A 161 14.48 11.97 -13.55
C GLY A 161 14.78 10.72 -12.71
N VAL A 162 13.94 9.69 -12.77
CA VAL A 162 14.14 8.44 -12.03
C VAL A 162 15.19 7.58 -12.74
N PRO A 163 16.29 7.20 -12.09
CA PRO A 163 17.29 6.33 -12.68
C PRO A 163 16.72 4.94 -12.99
N PHE A 164 17.03 4.44 -14.17
CA PHE A 164 16.62 3.10 -14.61
C PHE A 164 17.67 2.49 -15.55
N GLU A 165 17.65 1.17 -15.64
CA GLU A 165 18.49 0.38 -16.54
C GLU A 165 17.61 -0.62 -17.31
N LEU A 166 17.63 -0.57 -18.63
CA LEU A 166 17.03 -1.62 -19.46
C LEU A 166 18.08 -2.70 -19.68
N LEU A 167 17.79 -3.90 -19.22
CA LEU A 167 18.70 -5.04 -19.28
C LEU A 167 18.24 -6.03 -20.35
N ALA A 168 19.16 -6.38 -21.25
CA ALA A 168 18.96 -7.52 -22.15
C ALA A 168 19.03 -8.83 -21.36
N ARG A 169 18.61 -9.93 -21.98
CA ARG A 169 18.57 -11.26 -21.35
C ARG A 169 19.90 -11.67 -20.71
N ASP A 170 21.00 -11.48 -21.43
CA ASP A 170 22.37 -11.84 -21.02
C ASP A 170 22.91 -10.96 -19.87
N GLN A 171 22.32 -9.80 -19.66
CA GLN A 171 22.67 -8.88 -18.58
C GLN A 171 21.91 -9.14 -17.27
N LEU A 172 20.83 -9.91 -17.30
CA LEU A 172 19.97 -10.15 -16.12
C LEU A 172 20.73 -10.75 -14.95
N ALA A 173 21.67 -11.67 -15.23
CA ALA A 173 22.48 -12.32 -14.20
C ALA A 173 23.48 -11.37 -13.50
N GLN A 174 23.78 -10.21 -14.06
CA GLN A 174 24.62 -9.20 -13.43
C GLN A 174 23.84 -8.48 -12.30
N ALA A 175 22.56 -8.23 -12.53
CA ALA A 175 21.69 -7.61 -11.53
C ALA A 175 21.16 -8.63 -10.51
N GLU A 176 20.87 -9.86 -10.96
CA GLU A 176 20.28 -10.93 -10.15
C GLU A 176 20.92 -12.28 -10.52
N PRO A 177 22.02 -12.67 -9.83
CA PRO A 177 22.83 -13.83 -10.20
C PRO A 177 22.06 -15.15 -10.30
N ALA A 178 21.06 -15.36 -9.43
CA ALA A 178 20.26 -16.57 -9.42
C ALA A 178 19.42 -16.77 -10.70
N LEU A 179 19.19 -15.70 -11.49
CA LEU A 179 18.48 -15.79 -12.76
C LEU A 179 19.32 -16.41 -13.90
N ALA A 180 20.63 -16.58 -13.74
CA ALA A 180 21.48 -17.18 -14.77
C ALA A 180 20.94 -18.52 -15.28
N GLN A 181 20.43 -19.37 -14.40
CA GLN A 181 19.90 -20.70 -14.73
C GLN A 181 18.59 -20.66 -15.54
N VAL A 182 17.84 -19.57 -15.45
CA VAL A 182 16.50 -19.45 -16.04
C VAL A 182 16.39 -18.30 -17.07
N ALA A 183 17.50 -17.64 -17.40
CA ALA A 183 17.55 -16.51 -18.32
C ALA A 183 16.92 -16.84 -19.70
N HIS A 184 17.01 -18.10 -20.15
CA HIS A 184 16.39 -18.57 -21.40
C HIS A 184 14.87 -18.41 -21.42
N LYS A 185 14.20 -18.29 -20.28
CA LYS A 185 12.75 -18.08 -20.15
C LYS A 185 12.35 -16.60 -20.20
N LEU A 186 13.32 -15.70 -20.25
CA LEU A 186 13.14 -14.25 -20.13
C LEU A 186 13.58 -13.53 -21.40
N SER A 187 13.01 -12.37 -21.66
CA SER A 187 13.39 -11.51 -22.80
C SER A 187 14.26 -10.33 -22.37
N GLY A 188 14.21 -9.95 -21.12
CA GLY A 188 14.94 -8.82 -20.54
C GLY A 188 14.30 -8.33 -19.27
N GLY A 189 14.77 -7.20 -18.75
CA GLY A 189 14.24 -6.57 -17.54
C GLY A 189 14.41 -5.06 -17.50
N LEU A 190 13.68 -4.43 -16.58
CA LEU A 190 13.84 -3.03 -16.22
C LEU A 190 14.26 -2.97 -14.75
N ARG A 191 15.47 -2.48 -14.50
CA ARG A 191 16.01 -2.29 -13.16
C ARG A 191 15.80 -0.86 -12.70
N LEU A 192 15.37 -0.70 -11.45
CA LEU A 192 15.28 0.59 -10.74
C LEU A 192 16.32 0.57 -9.61
N PRO A 193 17.53 1.11 -9.85
CA PRO A 193 18.67 0.92 -8.94
C PRO A 193 18.50 1.61 -7.59
N ASN A 194 17.71 2.67 -7.51
CA ASN A 194 17.49 3.45 -6.29
C ASN A 194 16.35 2.93 -5.42
N ASP A 195 15.65 1.89 -5.87
CA ASP A 195 14.61 1.24 -5.09
C ASP A 195 15.22 0.41 -3.95
N GLU A 196 14.43 0.22 -2.91
CA GLU A 196 14.83 -0.51 -1.71
C GLU A 196 13.84 -1.64 -1.42
N THR A 197 14.26 -2.54 -0.55
CA THR A 197 13.40 -3.58 0.01
C THR A 197 13.50 -3.57 1.53
N GLY A 198 12.47 -4.06 2.22
CA GLY A 198 12.50 -4.22 3.66
C GLY A 198 11.22 -4.82 4.20
N ASP A 199 11.31 -5.47 5.36
CA ASP A 199 10.14 -6.06 6.01
C ASP A 199 9.30 -4.98 6.69
N CYS A 200 8.17 -4.65 6.07
CA CYS A 200 7.22 -3.67 6.56
C CYS A 200 6.67 -3.99 7.97
N HIS A 201 6.51 -5.27 8.31
CA HIS A 201 6.05 -5.68 9.64
C HIS A 201 7.10 -5.36 10.71
N LEU A 202 8.37 -5.74 10.48
CA LEU A 202 9.47 -5.44 11.39
C LEU A 202 9.66 -3.92 11.54
N PHE A 203 9.65 -3.19 10.42
CA PHE A 203 9.70 -1.72 10.45
C PHE A 203 8.60 -1.12 11.32
N THR A 204 7.35 -1.54 11.07
CA THR A 204 6.20 -0.96 11.77
C THR A 204 6.23 -1.26 13.27
N ARG A 205 6.65 -2.46 13.67
CA ARG A 205 6.80 -2.81 15.07
C ARG A 205 7.86 -1.96 15.77
N GLN A 206 9.06 -1.88 15.20
CA GLN A 206 10.14 -1.07 15.80
C GLN A 206 9.77 0.41 15.83
N LEU A 207 9.14 0.94 14.77
CA LEU A 207 8.68 2.33 14.78
C LEU A 207 7.57 2.57 15.82
N ALA A 208 6.70 1.58 16.09
CA ALA A 208 5.72 1.68 17.18
C ALA A 208 6.40 1.74 18.54
N ASP A 209 7.46 0.94 18.76
CA ASP A 209 8.24 0.99 19.99
C ASP A 209 8.93 2.37 20.18
N ARG A 210 9.48 2.93 19.09
CA ARG A 210 10.04 4.29 19.10
C ARG A 210 8.98 5.36 19.36
N ALA A 211 7.79 5.21 18.77
CA ALA A 211 6.66 6.11 19.03
C ALA A 211 6.21 6.04 20.50
N ALA A 212 6.16 4.84 21.09
CA ALA A 212 5.87 4.67 22.52
C ALA A 212 6.91 5.36 23.40
N SER A 213 8.20 5.26 23.06
CA SER A 213 9.28 5.96 23.75
C SER A 213 9.16 7.49 23.68
N LEU A 214 8.49 8.01 22.65
CA LEU A 214 8.14 9.43 22.50
C LEU A 214 6.84 9.81 23.26
N GLY A 215 6.24 8.88 24.00
CA GLY A 215 5.03 9.12 24.80
C GLY A 215 3.70 8.82 24.09
N VAL A 216 3.72 8.17 22.92
CA VAL A 216 2.48 7.71 22.28
C VAL A 216 1.81 6.64 23.14
N LYS A 217 0.55 6.88 23.50
CA LYS A 217 -0.26 5.91 24.26
C LYS A 217 -0.83 4.86 23.29
N MET A 218 -0.35 3.62 23.39
CA MET A 218 -0.81 2.49 22.57
C MET A 218 -2.07 1.86 23.20
N ARG A 219 -3.14 1.76 22.43
CA ARG A 219 -4.41 1.13 22.80
C ARG A 219 -4.71 -0.01 21.81
N PHE A 220 -4.06 -1.16 22.04
CA PHE A 220 -4.30 -2.40 21.30
C PHE A 220 -5.53 -3.14 21.82
N GLY A 221 -6.09 -4.06 21.02
CA GLY A 221 -7.31 -4.80 21.35
C GLY A 221 -8.56 -3.90 21.46
N SER A 222 -8.52 -2.69 20.92
CA SER A 222 -9.54 -1.67 21.07
C SER A 222 -10.14 -1.26 19.72
N GLU A 223 -11.40 -1.64 19.49
CA GLU A 223 -12.08 -1.31 18.23
C GLU A 223 -12.82 0.02 18.34
N VAL A 224 -12.58 0.90 17.38
CA VAL A 224 -13.29 2.17 17.27
C VAL A 224 -14.72 1.92 16.79
N SER A 225 -15.70 2.31 17.58
CA SER A 225 -17.12 2.12 17.27
C SER A 225 -17.76 3.33 16.56
N ALA A 226 -17.34 4.55 16.88
CA ALA A 226 -17.87 5.77 16.29
C ALA A 226 -16.92 6.97 16.48
N LEU A 227 -17.16 8.01 15.70
CA LEU A 227 -16.61 9.36 15.89
C LEU A 227 -17.74 10.28 16.37
N GLU A 228 -17.51 10.98 17.46
CA GLU A 228 -18.45 11.95 18.04
C GLU A 228 -18.15 13.33 17.47
N THR A 229 -19.15 13.93 16.85
CA THR A 229 -19.01 15.25 16.21
C THR A 229 -20.19 16.15 16.61
N GLU A 230 -19.93 17.44 16.74
CA GLU A 230 -20.93 18.46 17.01
C GLU A 230 -20.58 19.75 16.26
N GLY A 231 -21.55 20.40 15.67
CA GLY A 231 -21.35 21.63 14.91
C GLY A 231 -20.31 21.52 13.78
N GLY A 232 -20.21 20.33 13.15
CA GLY A 232 -19.20 20.09 12.10
C GLY A 232 -17.76 19.94 12.60
N ARG A 233 -17.58 19.70 13.92
CA ARG A 233 -16.27 19.52 14.54
C ARG A 233 -16.18 18.17 15.26
N LEU A 234 -15.01 17.55 15.23
CA LEU A 234 -14.69 16.36 16.01
C LEU A 234 -14.62 16.72 17.52
N LEU A 235 -15.21 15.89 18.37
CA LEU A 235 -15.13 16.01 19.82
C LEU A 235 -14.40 14.83 20.46
N ALA A 236 -14.64 13.61 19.99
CA ALA A 236 -14.10 12.40 20.59
C ALA A 236 -14.13 11.20 19.66
N VAL A 237 -13.35 10.18 20.03
CA VAL A 237 -13.41 8.82 19.48
C VAL A 237 -14.09 7.93 20.52
N ARG A 238 -14.99 7.05 20.07
CA ARG A 238 -15.74 6.10 20.91
C ARG A 238 -15.17 4.69 20.77
N LEU A 239 -14.93 4.04 21.89
CA LEU A 239 -14.56 2.63 22.01
C LEU A 239 -15.65 1.92 22.80
N GLY A 240 -16.79 1.60 22.15
CA GLY A 240 -17.98 1.17 22.85
C GLY A 240 -18.48 2.25 23.81
N ALA A 241 -18.49 1.97 25.12
CA ALA A 241 -18.89 2.92 26.16
C ALA A 241 -17.80 3.96 26.51
N GLU A 242 -16.52 3.67 26.25
CA GLU A 242 -15.41 4.57 26.55
C GLU A 242 -15.37 5.73 25.55
N ARG A 243 -15.06 6.91 26.05
CA ARG A 243 -14.93 8.16 25.29
C ARG A 243 -13.54 8.72 25.41
N ILE A 244 -12.83 8.87 24.28
CA ILE A 244 -11.51 9.48 24.21
C ILE A 244 -11.64 10.85 23.54
N ALA A 245 -11.55 11.91 24.34
CA ALA A 245 -11.56 13.28 23.83
C ALA A 245 -10.27 13.58 23.06
N ALA A 246 -10.39 14.19 21.88
CA ALA A 246 -9.27 14.57 21.04
C ALA A 246 -9.54 15.89 20.30
N ASP A 247 -8.50 16.71 20.15
CA ASP A 247 -8.56 17.95 19.37
C ASP A 247 -8.55 17.66 17.86
N ALA A 248 -7.88 16.55 17.47
CA ALA A 248 -7.84 16.05 16.12
C ALA A 248 -7.80 14.51 16.09
N CYS A 249 -8.27 13.94 14.97
CA CYS A 249 -8.25 12.51 14.72
C CYS A 249 -7.77 12.24 13.30
N VAL A 250 -6.84 11.28 13.13
CA VAL A 250 -6.38 10.78 11.84
C VAL A 250 -6.90 9.36 11.62
N VAL A 251 -7.71 9.16 10.58
CA VAL A 251 -8.23 7.83 10.21
C VAL A 251 -7.25 7.15 9.27
N ALA A 252 -6.54 6.13 9.78
CA ALA A 252 -5.58 5.30 9.05
C ALA A 252 -6.01 3.81 9.01
N LEU A 253 -7.33 3.56 8.94
CA LEU A 253 -7.94 2.23 9.05
C LEU A 253 -7.94 1.43 7.72
N GLY A 254 -7.22 1.91 6.71
CA GLY A 254 -7.13 1.23 5.42
C GLY A 254 -8.52 0.96 4.82
N SER A 255 -8.81 -0.29 4.46
CA SER A 255 -10.08 -0.68 3.83
C SER A 255 -11.31 -0.53 4.73
N ARG A 256 -11.13 -0.29 6.03
CA ARG A 256 -12.24 -0.06 6.99
C ARG A 256 -12.56 1.43 7.19
N SER A 257 -11.77 2.33 6.62
CA SER A 257 -12.03 3.78 6.71
C SER A 257 -13.44 4.17 6.22
N PRO A 258 -13.97 3.61 5.11
CA PRO A 258 -15.29 3.97 4.64
C PRO A 258 -16.41 3.69 5.65
N SER A 259 -16.37 2.53 6.33
CA SER A 259 -17.43 2.13 7.27
C SER A 259 -17.50 3.03 8.50
N LEU A 260 -16.36 3.52 9.00
CA LEU A 260 -16.32 4.45 10.13
C LEU A 260 -16.83 5.86 9.75
N LEU A 261 -16.63 6.27 8.49
CA LEU A 261 -16.93 7.64 8.03
C LEU A 261 -18.31 7.77 7.40
N ALA A 262 -18.92 6.67 6.96
CA ALA A 262 -20.25 6.66 6.37
C ALA A 262 -21.34 7.28 7.25
N PRO A 263 -21.40 7.02 8.57
CA PRO A 263 -22.40 7.65 9.46
C PRO A 263 -22.28 9.18 9.54
N LEU A 264 -21.09 9.75 9.25
CA LEU A 264 -20.84 11.18 9.20
C LEU A 264 -21.16 11.80 7.81
N GLY A 265 -21.67 11.01 6.86
CA GLY A 265 -21.92 11.48 5.50
C GLY A 265 -20.64 11.77 4.70
N ILE A 266 -19.49 11.20 5.08
CA ILE A 266 -18.21 11.37 4.39
C ILE A 266 -17.95 10.14 3.51
N PRO A 267 -18.21 10.19 2.19
CA PRO A 267 -17.99 9.10 1.29
C PRO A 267 -16.49 8.99 0.96
N VAL A 268 -15.85 7.92 1.41
CA VAL A 268 -14.44 7.62 1.10
C VAL A 268 -14.39 6.47 0.10
N PRO A 269 -13.92 6.67 -1.14
CA PRO A 269 -13.98 5.66 -2.19
C PRO A 269 -12.83 4.64 -2.10
N VAL A 270 -12.65 4.03 -0.95
CA VAL A 270 -11.65 3.00 -0.70
C VAL A 270 -12.32 1.63 -0.72
N TYR A 271 -11.83 0.73 -1.60
CA TYR A 271 -12.30 -0.64 -1.71
C TYR A 271 -11.20 -1.64 -1.32
N PRO A 272 -11.56 -2.73 -0.61
CA PRO A 272 -10.61 -3.78 -0.25
C PRO A 272 -10.24 -4.64 -1.46
N VAL A 273 -8.99 -4.58 -1.89
CA VAL A 273 -8.47 -5.46 -2.94
C VAL A 273 -7.56 -6.51 -2.31
N LYS A 274 -8.02 -7.74 -2.32
CA LYS A 274 -7.34 -8.87 -1.71
C LYS A 274 -6.08 -9.22 -2.47
N GLY A 275 -4.98 -9.40 -1.74
CA GLY A 275 -3.72 -9.91 -2.23
C GLY A 275 -3.28 -11.14 -1.47
N TYR A 276 -2.32 -11.88 -2.02
CA TYR A 276 -1.80 -13.10 -1.42
C TYR A 276 -0.30 -13.06 -1.30
N SER A 277 0.25 -13.71 -0.27
CA SER A 277 1.70 -13.90 -0.16
C SER A 277 2.07 -15.25 0.41
N LEU A 278 3.29 -15.70 0.06
CA LEU A 278 3.99 -16.81 0.69
C LEU A 278 5.23 -16.27 1.40
N THR A 279 5.49 -16.73 2.60
CA THR A 279 6.77 -16.54 3.28
C THR A 279 7.46 -17.89 3.34
N ILE A 280 8.61 -18.01 2.70
CA ILE A 280 9.30 -19.26 2.44
C ILE A 280 10.68 -19.18 3.10
N PRO A 281 11.06 -20.11 3.99
CA PRO A 281 12.42 -20.19 4.51
C PRO A 281 13.43 -20.39 3.35
N VAL A 282 14.54 -19.67 3.38
CA VAL A 282 15.63 -19.86 2.42
C VAL A 282 16.28 -21.23 2.68
N ARG A 283 16.47 -22.04 1.64
CA ARG A 283 17.16 -23.30 1.66
C ARG A 283 18.55 -23.20 1.07
N ASP A 284 18.65 -22.47 -0.04
CA ASP A 284 19.91 -22.23 -0.74
C ASP A 284 20.03 -20.75 -1.09
N GLU A 285 20.94 -20.06 -0.43
CA GLU A 285 21.16 -18.62 -0.61
C GLU A 285 21.66 -18.25 -1.99
N SER A 286 22.45 -19.14 -2.63
CA SER A 286 23.00 -18.91 -3.97
C SER A 286 21.94 -18.95 -5.07
N ARG A 287 20.79 -19.57 -4.78
CA ARG A 287 19.64 -19.68 -5.68
C ARG A 287 18.52 -18.69 -5.36
N ALA A 288 18.62 -18.02 -4.22
CA ALA A 288 17.64 -17.05 -3.78
C ALA A 288 17.88 -15.67 -4.43
N PRO A 289 16.85 -14.82 -4.60
CA PRO A 289 17.06 -13.47 -5.10
C PRO A 289 17.98 -12.68 -4.17
N VAL A 290 18.69 -11.68 -4.69
CA VAL A 290 19.48 -10.76 -3.86
C VAL A 290 18.69 -9.53 -3.42
N SER A 291 17.63 -9.18 -4.16
CA SER A 291 16.76 -8.03 -3.86
C SER A 291 15.28 -8.38 -4.09
N THR A 292 14.54 -7.52 -4.76
CA THR A 292 13.18 -7.79 -5.23
C THR A 292 13.15 -7.95 -6.75
N VAL A 293 12.56 -9.03 -7.19
CA VAL A 293 12.28 -9.32 -8.60
C VAL A 293 10.77 -9.36 -8.82
N LEU A 294 10.26 -8.63 -9.81
CA LEU A 294 8.85 -8.57 -10.17
C LEU A 294 8.61 -9.25 -11.53
N ASP A 295 7.85 -10.33 -11.54
CA ASP A 295 7.37 -10.97 -12.77
C ASP A 295 6.17 -10.22 -13.34
N GLU A 296 6.38 -9.50 -14.44
CA GLU A 296 5.34 -8.69 -15.08
C GLU A 296 4.19 -9.53 -15.67
N THR A 297 4.43 -10.79 -16.01
CA THR A 297 3.39 -11.69 -16.57
C THR A 297 2.36 -12.06 -15.51
N TYR A 298 2.80 -12.39 -14.31
CA TYR A 298 1.94 -12.84 -13.22
C TYR A 298 1.64 -11.73 -12.20
N LYS A 299 2.31 -10.58 -12.31
CA LYS A 299 2.24 -9.49 -11.32
C LYS A 299 2.54 -10.01 -9.91
N VAL A 300 3.65 -10.74 -9.81
CA VAL A 300 4.14 -11.37 -8.58
C VAL A 300 5.55 -10.89 -8.30
N ALA A 301 5.76 -10.33 -7.12
CA ALA A 301 7.08 -9.96 -6.62
C ALA A 301 7.66 -11.11 -5.80
N VAL A 302 8.96 -11.35 -5.96
CA VAL A 302 9.76 -12.28 -5.18
C VAL A 302 10.87 -11.47 -4.52
N THR A 303 10.78 -11.32 -3.20
CA THR A 303 11.69 -10.49 -2.41
C THR A 303 12.45 -11.34 -1.43
N ARG A 304 13.75 -11.12 -1.29
CA ARG A 304 14.53 -11.71 -0.22
C ARG A 304 14.61 -10.76 0.98
N PHE A 305 14.23 -11.26 2.13
CA PHE A 305 14.68 -10.82 3.44
C PHE A 305 15.87 -11.70 3.88
N ASP A 306 16.39 -11.60 5.07
CA ASP A 306 17.64 -12.31 5.43
C ASP A 306 17.56 -13.83 5.20
N LYS A 307 16.74 -14.53 5.96
CA LYS A 307 16.56 -15.99 5.87
C LYS A 307 15.21 -16.40 5.27
N ARG A 308 14.50 -15.47 4.65
CA ARG A 308 13.16 -15.68 4.12
C ARG A 308 13.03 -15.10 2.71
N ILE A 309 12.24 -15.79 1.87
CA ILE A 309 11.77 -15.27 0.59
C ILE A 309 10.29 -14.93 0.77
N ARG A 310 9.90 -13.72 0.44
CA ARG A 310 8.52 -13.30 0.36
C ARG A 310 8.07 -13.29 -1.10
N VAL A 311 7.00 -14.02 -1.40
CA VAL A 311 6.39 -14.04 -2.73
C VAL A 311 5.02 -13.42 -2.60
N GLY A 312 4.80 -12.26 -3.19
CA GLY A 312 3.55 -11.52 -3.03
C GLY A 312 2.99 -11.03 -4.37
N GLY A 313 1.68 -11.06 -4.52
CA GLY A 313 1.09 -10.57 -5.76
C GLY A 313 -0.39 -10.87 -5.88
N MET A 314 -0.84 -10.81 -7.11
CA MET A 314 -2.22 -11.00 -7.56
C MET A 314 -3.20 -10.03 -6.90
N ALA A 315 -4.38 -9.95 -7.46
CA ALA A 315 -5.47 -9.14 -6.96
C ALA A 315 -6.79 -9.90 -7.07
N GLU A 316 -7.62 -9.76 -6.05
CA GLU A 316 -8.96 -10.33 -6.08
C GLU A 316 -9.93 -9.28 -5.48
N LEU A 317 -10.93 -8.88 -6.27
CA LEU A 317 -12.01 -8.04 -5.81
C LEU A 317 -13.10 -8.97 -5.24
N ALA A 318 -13.20 -9.05 -3.91
CA ALA A 318 -14.10 -9.97 -3.21
C ALA A 318 -14.55 -9.38 -1.86
N GLY A 319 -14.64 -8.05 -1.75
CA GLY A 319 -14.97 -7.40 -0.50
C GLY A 319 -13.98 -7.74 0.61
N HIS A 320 -14.50 -7.94 1.81
CA HIS A 320 -13.69 -8.29 2.99
C HIS A 320 -13.44 -9.81 3.17
N ASP A 321 -13.66 -10.64 2.12
CA ASP A 321 -13.37 -12.08 2.17
C ASP A 321 -11.86 -12.34 2.32
N LEU A 322 -11.44 -12.98 3.41
CA LEU A 322 -10.06 -13.37 3.71
C LEU A 322 -9.79 -14.86 3.48
N THR A 323 -10.68 -15.57 2.81
CA THR A 323 -10.50 -17.01 2.53
C THR A 323 -9.21 -17.24 1.74
N LEU A 324 -8.33 -18.10 2.25
CA LEU A 324 -7.11 -18.54 1.59
C LEU A 324 -7.44 -19.56 0.49
N ARG A 325 -7.22 -19.21 -0.77
CA ARG A 325 -7.60 -20.04 -1.92
C ARG A 325 -6.39 -20.85 -2.42
N PRO A 326 -6.43 -22.20 -2.39
CA PRO A 326 -5.29 -23.06 -2.79
C PRO A 326 -4.79 -22.77 -4.22
N ARG A 327 -5.67 -22.42 -5.14
CA ARG A 327 -5.30 -22.07 -6.52
C ARG A 327 -4.35 -20.86 -6.56
N ARG A 328 -4.54 -19.87 -5.66
CA ARG A 328 -3.68 -18.70 -5.57
C ARG A 328 -2.31 -19.04 -4.99
N ARG A 329 -2.25 -19.91 -4.00
CA ARG A 329 -1.00 -20.47 -3.48
C ARG A 329 -0.19 -21.13 -4.61
N LYS A 330 -0.80 -22.00 -5.41
CA LYS A 330 -0.14 -22.66 -6.55
C LYS A 330 0.44 -21.68 -7.57
N THR A 331 -0.17 -20.51 -7.76
CA THR A 331 0.37 -19.48 -8.67
C THR A 331 1.64 -18.85 -8.10
N LEU A 332 1.69 -18.56 -6.81
CA LEU A 332 2.88 -18.02 -6.14
C LEU A 332 4.01 -19.05 -6.12
N GLU A 333 3.72 -20.30 -5.78
CA GLU A 333 4.68 -21.41 -5.81
C GLU A 333 5.26 -21.61 -7.21
N LYS A 334 4.40 -21.57 -8.24
CA LYS A 334 4.85 -21.66 -9.63
C LYS A 334 5.86 -20.58 -9.99
N VAL A 335 5.60 -19.32 -9.64
CA VAL A 335 6.47 -18.20 -10.00
C VAL A 335 7.83 -18.32 -9.32
N VAL A 336 7.86 -18.61 -8.01
CA VAL A 336 9.14 -18.74 -7.29
C VAL A 336 9.94 -19.96 -7.76
N GLN A 337 9.30 -21.10 -8.04
CA GLN A 337 9.98 -22.27 -8.57
C GLN A 337 10.50 -22.07 -9.98
N ASP A 338 9.79 -21.29 -10.78
CA ASP A 338 10.17 -21.02 -12.17
C ASP A 338 11.33 -20.03 -12.31
N LEU A 339 11.42 -19.05 -11.40
CA LEU A 339 12.49 -18.03 -11.40
C LEU A 339 13.65 -18.41 -10.47
N PHE A 340 13.40 -19.06 -9.34
CA PHE A 340 14.36 -19.37 -8.29
C PHE A 340 14.25 -20.84 -7.84
N PRO A 341 14.51 -21.82 -8.74
CA PRO A 341 14.35 -23.23 -8.43
C PRO A 341 15.29 -23.67 -7.31
N GLY A 342 14.71 -24.27 -6.25
CA GLY A 342 15.49 -24.78 -5.11
C GLY A 342 15.90 -23.71 -4.08
N ALA A 343 15.54 -22.43 -4.26
CA ALA A 343 15.91 -21.34 -3.36
C ALA A 343 15.31 -21.46 -1.96
N GLY A 344 14.09 -22.00 -1.84
CA GLY A 344 13.36 -22.05 -0.57
C GLY A 344 12.62 -23.36 -0.31
N ASP A 345 12.26 -23.58 0.94
CA ASP A 345 11.46 -24.72 1.38
C ASP A 345 9.97 -24.42 1.28
N LEU A 346 9.34 -24.87 0.19
CA LEU A 346 7.91 -24.70 -0.05
C LEU A 346 7.03 -25.53 0.90
N GLY A 347 7.55 -26.61 1.47
CA GLY A 347 6.83 -27.41 2.46
C GLY A 347 6.59 -26.65 3.75
N ALA A 348 7.54 -25.80 4.15
CA ALA A 348 7.45 -24.91 5.31
C ALA A 348 6.87 -23.52 5.01
N ALA A 349 6.40 -23.29 3.78
CA ALA A 349 5.90 -21.97 3.36
C ALA A 349 4.59 -21.59 4.06
N GLN A 350 4.56 -20.41 4.63
CA GLN A 350 3.37 -19.80 5.24
C GLN A 350 2.58 -19.04 4.19
N PHE A 351 1.30 -19.40 4.02
CA PHE A 351 0.39 -18.76 3.08
C PHE A 351 -0.50 -17.76 3.79
N TRP A 352 -0.55 -16.54 3.28
CA TRP A 352 -1.26 -15.42 3.89
C TRP A 352 -2.03 -14.58 2.86
N THR A 353 -3.01 -13.81 3.34
CA THR A 353 -3.79 -12.86 2.54
C THR A 353 -4.08 -11.59 3.32
N GLY A 354 -4.17 -10.45 2.62
CA GLY A 354 -4.55 -9.16 3.18
C GLY A 354 -5.30 -8.29 2.17
N LEU A 355 -5.88 -7.21 2.67
CA LEU A 355 -6.75 -6.32 1.92
C LEU A 355 -6.05 -4.98 1.66
N ARG A 356 -5.68 -4.74 0.41
CA ARG A 356 -5.12 -3.45 -0.02
C ARG A 356 -6.23 -2.41 -0.07
N PRO A 357 -6.09 -1.27 0.61
CA PRO A 357 -7.09 -0.20 0.57
C PRO A 357 -6.94 0.61 -0.72
N MET A 358 -7.68 0.24 -1.76
CA MET A 358 -7.54 0.84 -3.09
C MET A 358 -8.52 1.97 -3.33
N THR A 359 -8.04 3.13 -3.71
CA THR A 359 -8.83 4.21 -4.32
C THR A 359 -9.05 3.94 -5.81
N PRO A 360 -10.09 4.48 -6.45
CA PRO A 360 -10.33 4.25 -7.88
C PRO A 360 -9.21 4.79 -8.78
N ASP A 361 -8.60 5.90 -8.39
CA ASP A 361 -7.51 6.58 -9.10
C ASP A 361 -6.11 6.12 -8.65
N SER A 362 -6.04 5.20 -7.68
CA SER A 362 -4.83 4.67 -7.05
C SER A 362 -4.03 5.68 -6.22
N THR A 363 -4.37 6.94 -6.21
CA THR A 363 -3.75 7.98 -5.38
C THR A 363 -4.27 7.87 -3.94
N PRO A 364 -3.42 7.87 -2.89
CA PRO A 364 -3.90 7.84 -1.51
C PRO A 364 -4.66 9.11 -1.14
N ILE A 365 -5.45 9.03 -0.06
CA ILE A 365 -6.16 10.17 0.51
C ILE A 365 -5.40 10.62 1.74
N VAL A 366 -4.75 11.79 1.65
CA VAL A 366 -3.95 12.39 2.72
C VAL A 366 -4.43 13.84 2.89
N GLY A 367 -5.13 14.16 3.97
CA GLY A 367 -5.63 15.52 4.19
C GLY A 367 -6.84 15.62 5.10
N ALA A 368 -7.38 16.83 5.21
CA ALA A 368 -8.54 17.14 6.02
C ALA A 368 -9.86 16.59 5.42
N THR A 369 -10.86 16.46 6.26
CA THR A 369 -12.25 16.20 5.87
C THR A 369 -13.11 17.46 6.04
N PRO A 370 -14.36 17.46 5.60
CA PRO A 370 -15.30 18.54 5.91
C PRO A 370 -15.57 18.74 7.42
N VAL A 371 -15.29 17.73 8.24
CA VAL A 371 -15.40 17.81 9.71
C VAL A 371 -14.09 18.38 10.27
N LYS A 372 -14.16 19.53 10.90
CA LYS A 372 -12.99 20.18 11.51
C LYS A 372 -12.34 19.28 12.56
N GLY A 373 -11.02 19.11 12.48
CA GLY A 373 -10.25 18.23 13.37
C GLY A 373 -10.26 16.76 12.94
N LEU A 374 -10.93 16.39 11.85
CA LEU A 374 -10.92 15.03 11.31
C LEU A 374 -10.12 14.97 10.01
N PHE A 375 -9.14 14.08 9.98
CA PHE A 375 -8.19 13.91 8.87
C PHE A 375 -8.16 12.47 8.38
N LEU A 376 -7.75 12.27 7.14
CA LEU A 376 -7.57 10.97 6.51
C LEU A 376 -6.11 10.75 6.13
N ASN A 377 -5.60 9.54 6.38
CA ASN A 377 -4.36 9.03 5.83
C ASN A 377 -4.59 7.57 5.44
N THR A 378 -5.18 7.34 4.26
CA THR A 378 -5.70 6.04 3.84
C THR A 378 -5.69 5.87 2.32
N GLY A 379 -6.06 4.70 1.83
CA GLY A 379 -6.21 4.48 0.38
C GLY A 379 -4.92 4.26 -0.39
N HIS A 380 -3.83 3.88 0.27
CA HIS A 380 -2.49 3.73 -0.32
C HIS A 380 -2.34 2.52 -1.27
N GLY A 381 -3.35 1.71 -1.41
CA GLY A 381 -3.39 0.62 -2.37
C GLY A 381 -2.26 -0.39 -2.23
N THR A 382 -1.58 -0.66 -3.33
CA THR A 382 -0.43 -1.58 -3.38
C THR A 382 0.88 -0.96 -2.89
N LEU A 383 0.92 0.35 -2.73
CA LEU A 383 2.14 1.13 -2.48
C LEU A 383 2.20 1.71 -1.06
N GLY A 384 1.36 1.18 -0.15
CA GLY A 384 1.31 1.67 1.23
C GLY A 384 2.66 1.63 1.93
N TRP A 385 3.49 0.60 1.71
CA TRP A 385 4.83 0.53 2.27
C TRP A 385 5.75 1.62 1.68
N THR A 386 5.76 1.78 0.36
CA THR A 386 6.52 2.82 -0.34
C THR A 386 6.17 4.23 0.14
N MET A 387 4.88 4.50 0.43
CA MET A 387 4.39 5.85 0.73
C MET A 387 4.24 6.15 2.23
N ALA A 388 4.45 5.16 3.12
CA ALA A 388 4.09 5.27 4.53
C ALA A 388 4.81 6.39 5.29
N ALA A 389 6.13 6.45 5.16
CA ALA A 389 6.94 7.41 5.91
C ALA A 389 6.59 8.85 5.51
N GLY A 390 6.54 9.13 4.21
CA GLY A 390 6.21 10.46 3.68
C GLY A 390 4.77 10.87 3.95
N SER A 391 3.78 9.96 3.78
CA SER A 391 2.38 10.29 4.09
C SER A 391 2.18 10.52 5.60
N GLY A 392 2.94 9.80 6.44
CA GLY A 392 2.94 10.01 7.89
C GLY A 392 3.46 11.39 8.29
N ARG A 393 4.56 11.86 7.67
CA ARG A 393 5.10 13.22 7.91
C ARG A 393 4.16 14.28 7.36
N LEU A 394 3.72 14.12 6.11
CA LEU A 394 2.80 15.05 5.46
C LEU A 394 1.52 15.26 6.28
N ILE A 395 0.86 14.19 6.73
CA ILE A 395 -0.38 14.33 7.50
C ILE A 395 -0.12 14.95 8.88
N ALA A 396 1.04 14.67 9.50
CA ALA A 396 1.40 15.31 10.77
C ALA A 396 1.54 16.82 10.63
N ASP A 397 2.16 17.31 9.56
CA ASP A 397 2.26 18.74 9.28
C ASP A 397 0.89 19.38 9.06
N LEU A 398 0.03 18.74 8.26
CA LEU A 398 -1.33 19.23 8.02
C LEU A 398 -2.18 19.27 9.30
N VAL A 399 -2.09 18.26 10.16
CA VAL A 399 -2.79 18.22 11.46
C VAL A 399 -2.33 19.34 12.39
N LEU A 400 -1.02 19.64 12.40
CA LEU A 400 -0.41 20.66 13.24
C LEU A 400 -0.47 22.06 12.65
N GLY A 401 -1.04 22.22 11.43
CA GLY A 401 -1.12 23.51 10.73
C GLY A 401 0.24 24.03 10.26
N ARG A 402 1.20 23.13 10.03
CA ARG A 402 2.53 23.45 9.49
C ARG A 402 2.52 23.38 7.96
N ALA A 403 3.40 24.13 7.32
CA ALA A 403 3.62 23.99 5.88
C ALA A 403 4.31 22.64 5.62
N PRO A 404 3.76 21.77 4.76
CA PRO A 404 4.41 20.52 4.43
C PRO A 404 5.59 20.72 3.48
N ASP A 405 6.55 19.79 3.51
CA ASP A 405 7.74 19.80 2.65
C ASP A 405 7.43 19.56 1.17
N ILE A 406 6.27 18.97 0.87
CA ILE A 406 5.81 18.73 -0.51
C ILE A 406 4.42 19.31 -0.72
N ASP A 407 4.12 19.61 -1.97
CA ASP A 407 2.78 20.03 -2.37
C ASP A 407 1.76 18.87 -2.12
N ALA A 408 0.70 19.16 -1.35
CA ALA A 408 -0.37 18.23 -1.04
C ALA A 408 -1.54 18.29 -2.04
N GLU A 409 -1.47 19.11 -3.08
CA GLU A 409 -2.53 19.25 -4.08
C GLU A 409 -2.89 17.91 -4.72
N GLY A 410 -4.19 17.62 -4.76
CA GLY A 410 -4.74 16.40 -5.32
C GLY A 410 -4.52 15.15 -4.47
N LEU A 411 -3.99 15.26 -3.23
CA LEU A 411 -3.94 14.16 -2.26
C LEU A 411 -5.15 14.16 -1.32
N GLY A 412 -5.90 15.27 -1.24
CA GLY A 412 -7.08 15.39 -0.38
C GLY A 412 -8.30 14.61 -0.87
N LEU A 413 -9.32 14.53 -0.02
CA LEU A 413 -10.62 13.91 -0.33
C LEU A 413 -11.42 14.74 -1.34
N ASP A 414 -11.22 16.04 -1.39
CA ASP A 414 -11.87 17.04 -2.25
C ASP A 414 -11.78 16.74 -3.75
N ARG A 415 -10.74 16.00 -4.19
CA ARG A 415 -10.60 15.56 -5.59
C ARG A 415 -11.71 14.63 -6.09
N TYR A 416 -12.50 14.05 -5.19
CA TYR A 416 -13.68 13.26 -5.53
C TYR A 416 -15.00 14.06 -5.55
N GLY A 417 -14.90 15.37 -5.50
CA GLY A 417 -16.03 16.29 -5.46
C GLY A 417 -16.51 16.57 -4.02
N ARG A 418 -17.17 17.72 -3.80
CA ARG A 418 -17.83 17.99 -2.53
C ARG A 418 -18.96 16.99 -2.35
N ALA A 419 -18.93 16.21 -1.29
CA ALA A 419 -20.10 15.48 -0.83
C ALA A 419 -21.20 16.51 -0.56
N ALA A 420 -22.24 16.51 -1.38
CA ALA A 420 -23.44 17.26 -1.04
C ALA A 420 -23.93 16.76 0.33
N PRO A 421 -24.28 17.65 1.27
CA PRO A 421 -24.79 17.22 2.56
C PRO A 421 -26.04 16.38 2.30
N VAL A 422 -25.99 15.10 2.69
CA VAL A 422 -27.16 14.23 2.68
C VAL A 422 -28.09 14.79 3.75
N ARG A 423 -29.16 15.51 3.33
CA ARG A 423 -30.27 15.84 4.20
C ARG A 423 -30.93 14.51 4.57
N LEU A 424 -30.68 14.04 5.77
CA LEU A 424 -31.52 13.01 6.40
C LEU A 424 -32.91 13.61 6.55
N GLN A 425 -33.82 13.19 5.66
CA GLN A 425 -35.26 13.46 5.90
C GLN A 425 -35.65 12.69 7.16
N ALA A 426 -36.00 13.44 8.19
CA ALA A 426 -36.65 12.88 9.37
C ALA A 426 -37.91 12.14 8.90
N ARG A 427 -38.07 10.87 9.30
CA ARG A 427 -39.33 10.14 9.12
C ARG A 427 -40.41 10.90 9.85
N PRO A 428 -41.57 11.14 9.22
CA PRO A 428 -42.68 11.69 9.94
C PRO A 428 -43.11 10.70 11.04
N ALA A 429 -43.33 11.23 12.24
CA ALA A 429 -43.89 10.48 13.34
C ALA A 429 -45.30 10.03 12.93
N THR A 430 -45.56 8.74 12.96
CA THR A 430 -46.87 8.11 12.99
C THR A 430 -47.12 7.58 14.39
#